data_6f41eea79f1da9bd1f0e340c5beb91e1
#
_entry.id   6f41eea79f1da9bd1f0e340c5beb91e1
#
_cell.length_a   1.000
_cell.length_b   1.000
_cell.length_c   1.000
_cell.angle_alpha   90.00
_cell.angle_beta   90.00
_cell.angle_gamma   90.00
#
_symmetry.space_group_name_H-M   'P 1'
#
loop_
_entity.id
_entity.type
_entity.pdbx_description
1 polymer ?
#
loop_
_entity_poly.entity_id
_entity_poly.type
_entity_poly.pdbx_seq_one_letter_code
_entity_poly.pdbx_strand_id
1 'polypeptide(L)'
;GFGDFRPKAVLFDMDGVLFDSMPNHAVSWCESMKQYGLRVSPKEAYEHEGRTGVSTIKILARRQWGKELTDDEARKMYKTKTAIFSSCPKAENMPGAEEAMRKIKKAGLKIAVVTGSGQKTLLSNLQSHFPGLISEQLMITGFDVKHGKPDPEPYLKGLMKVGVQPNEAIVVENAPLGVRSAVAAKIFTIAVNTGPLPDEVLLDEGANLLLPSMQSLSENLEKLF
;
A
#
# COMPACT_ATOMS: atom_id res chain seq x y z
N GLY A 1 -4.88 -18.64 15.77
CA GLY A 1 -4.58 -17.52 16.66
C GLY A 1 -3.10 -17.19 16.62
N PHE A 2 -2.74 -15.96 16.98
CA PHE A 2 -1.34 -15.48 16.90
C PHE A 2 -0.50 -15.86 18.13
N GLY A 3 -0.99 -16.79 19.01
CA GLY A 3 -0.25 -17.28 20.17
C GLY A 3 0.26 -16.17 21.10
N ASP A 4 1.50 -16.29 21.58
CA ASP A 4 2.22 -15.22 22.30
C ASP A 4 2.69 -14.16 21.30
N PHE A 5 1.75 -13.31 20.85
CA PHE A 5 2.01 -12.26 19.89
C PHE A 5 2.90 -11.16 20.51
N ARG A 6 4.12 -11.07 20.04
CA ARG A 6 5.10 -10.04 20.45
C ARG A 6 5.69 -9.39 19.22
N PRO A 7 5.09 -8.32 18.74
CA PRO A 7 5.55 -7.65 17.53
C PRO A 7 6.96 -7.05 17.74
N LYS A 8 7.80 -7.22 16.73
CA LYS A 8 9.15 -6.64 16.62
C LYS A 8 9.27 -5.67 15.46
N ALA A 9 8.28 -5.70 14.55
CA ALA A 9 8.25 -4.84 13.38
C ALA A 9 6.82 -4.47 12.98
N VAL A 10 6.68 -3.29 12.37
CA VAL A 10 5.45 -2.85 11.69
C VAL A 10 5.80 -2.55 10.23
N LEU A 11 5.07 -3.17 9.32
CA LEU A 11 5.19 -2.98 7.89
C LEU A 11 4.01 -2.15 7.41
N PHE A 12 4.28 -0.97 6.87
CA PHE A 12 3.27 -0.05 6.38
C PHE A 12 3.12 -0.14 4.86
N ASP A 13 1.90 -0.16 4.36
CA ASP A 13 1.67 0.35 3.01
C ASP A 13 1.95 1.86 2.97
N MET A 14 2.00 2.43 1.78
CA MET A 14 2.37 3.85 1.60
C MET A 14 1.17 4.72 1.23
N ASP A 15 0.51 4.39 0.12
CA ASP A 15 -0.53 5.22 -0.48
C ASP A 15 -1.87 5.03 0.26
N GLY A 16 -2.38 6.08 0.89
CA GLY A 16 -3.56 5.99 1.75
C GLY A 16 -3.28 5.56 3.19
N VAL A 17 -2.01 5.24 3.53
CA VAL A 17 -1.57 4.91 4.89
C VAL A 17 -0.59 5.96 5.43
N LEU A 18 0.50 6.19 4.73
CA LEU A 18 1.50 7.21 5.10
C LEU A 18 1.22 8.56 4.43
N PHE A 19 0.73 8.53 3.19
CA PHE A 19 0.35 9.71 2.42
C PHE A 19 -1.13 9.68 2.03
N ASP A 20 -1.78 10.84 2.05
CA ASP A 20 -3.10 11.03 1.46
C ASP A 20 -2.98 11.22 -0.06
N SER A 21 -2.47 10.18 -0.73
CA SER A 21 -2.15 10.18 -2.16
C SER A 21 -3.23 9.53 -3.03
N MET A 22 -4.18 8.82 -2.44
CA MET A 22 -5.17 8.06 -3.19
C MET A 22 -6.10 8.92 -4.07
N PRO A 23 -6.51 10.15 -3.69
CA PRO A 23 -7.24 11.03 -4.62
C PRO A 23 -6.45 11.31 -5.91
N ASN A 24 -5.13 11.54 -5.80
CA ASN A 24 -4.25 11.75 -6.95
C ASN A 24 -4.11 10.47 -7.80
N HIS A 25 -4.04 9.31 -7.17
CA HIS A 25 -4.05 8.01 -7.86
C HIS A 25 -5.35 7.82 -8.63
N ALA A 26 -6.51 8.09 -8.04
CA ALA A 26 -7.81 7.95 -8.68
C ALA A 26 -7.92 8.86 -9.92
N VAL A 27 -7.58 10.14 -9.79
CA VAL A 27 -7.57 11.10 -10.93
C VAL A 27 -6.63 10.60 -12.03
N SER A 28 -5.40 10.23 -11.69
CA SER A 28 -4.41 9.83 -12.69
C SER A 28 -4.78 8.52 -13.39
N TRP A 29 -5.42 7.56 -12.72
CA TRP A 29 -5.95 6.35 -13.35
C TRP A 29 -7.10 6.66 -14.30
N CYS A 30 -8.08 7.45 -13.86
CA CYS A 30 -9.23 7.81 -14.69
C CYS A 30 -8.81 8.56 -15.96
N GLU A 31 -7.98 9.58 -15.82
CA GLU A 31 -7.55 10.42 -16.94
C GLU A 31 -6.62 9.70 -17.92
N SER A 32 -5.66 8.93 -17.39
CA SER A 32 -4.73 8.19 -18.26
C SER A 32 -5.42 7.09 -19.05
N MET A 33 -6.26 6.30 -18.42
CA MET A 33 -6.93 5.18 -19.09
C MET A 33 -7.95 5.68 -20.13
N LYS A 34 -8.60 6.81 -19.86
CA LYS A 34 -9.47 7.48 -20.84
C LYS A 34 -8.75 7.81 -22.16
N GLN A 35 -7.48 8.20 -22.13
CA GLN A 35 -6.68 8.48 -23.34
C GLN A 35 -6.50 7.24 -24.23
N TYR A 36 -6.58 6.05 -23.66
CA TYR A 36 -6.49 4.77 -24.37
C TYR A 36 -7.87 4.16 -24.65
N GLY A 37 -8.97 4.84 -24.32
CA GLY A 37 -10.31 4.32 -24.50
C GLY A 37 -10.72 3.28 -23.45
N LEU A 38 -9.98 3.14 -22.35
CA LEU A 38 -10.36 2.35 -21.18
C LEU A 38 -11.11 3.22 -20.17
N ARG A 39 -12.05 2.59 -19.46
CA ARG A 39 -12.83 3.24 -18.41
C ARG A 39 -12.39 2.74 -17.06
N VAL A 40 -12.10 3.66 -16.16
CA VAL A 40 -11.80 3.41 -14.74
C VAL A 40 -12.58 4.42 -13.92
N SER A 41 -13.38 3.97 -12.97
CA SER A 41 -14.04 4.85 -12.02
C SER A 41 -13.08 5.19 -10.85
N PRO A 42 -13.29 6.30 -10.13
CA PRO A 42 -12.53 6.59 -8.92
C PRO A 42 -12.59 5.42 -7.91
N LYS A 43 -13.78 4.85 -7.67
CA LYS A 43 -13.94 3.69 -6.78
C LYS A 43 -13.07 2.50 -7.22
N GLU A 44 -13.07 2.20 -8.52
CA GLU A 44 -12.28 1.10 -9.07
C GLU A 44 -10.76 1.33 -8.92
N ALA A 45 -10.30 2.58 -8.92
CA ALA A 45 -8.90 2.89 -8.63
C ALA A 45 -8.51 2.46 -7.20
N TYR A 46 -9.40 2.64 -6.22
CA TYR A 46 -9.20 2.15 -4.86
C TYR A 46 -9.26 0.62 -4.77
N GLU A 47 -10.13 -0.03 -5.51
CA GLU A 47 -10.23 -1.51 -5.56
C GLU A 47 -8.98 -2.17 -6.16
N HIS A 48 -8.26 -1.47 -7.03
CA HIS A 48 -7.02 -1.94 -7.66
C HIS A 48 -5.75 -1.49 -6.92
N GLU A 49 -5.88 -0.75 -5.84
CA GLU A 49 -4.74 -0.28 -5.07
C GLU A 49 -3.86 -1.43 -4.56
N GLY A 50 -2.56 -1.17 -4.48
CA GLY A 50 -1.56 -2.15 -4.08
C GLY A 50 -1.08 -3.06 -5.21
N ARG A 51 -1.81 -3.16 -6.31
CA ARG A 51 -1.41 -3.90 -7.51
C ARG A 51 -0.37 -3.12 -8.30
N THR A 52 0.54 -3.84 -8.97
CA THR A 52 1.46 -3.16 -9.91
C THR A 52 0.68 -2.52 -11.07
N GLY A 53 1.12 -1.35 -11.52
CA GLY A 53 0.44 -0.64 -12.60
C GLY A 53 0.33 -1.44 -13.90
N VAL A 54 1.35 -2.23 -14.24
CA VAL A 54 1.35 -3.13 -15.40
C VAL A 54 0.24 -4.17 -15.26
N SER A 55 0.12 -4.80 -14.09
CA SER A 55 -0.93 -5.81 -13.84
C SER A 55 -2.33 -5.19 -13.92
N THR A 56 -2.53 -4.02 -13.33
CA THR A 56 -3.82 -3.30 -13.40
C THR A 56 -4.23 -3.04 -14.86
N ILE A 57 -3.32 -2.50 -15.67
CA ILE A 57 -3.60 -2.20 -17.09
C ILE A 57 -3.94 -3.46 -17.87
N LYS A 58 -3.20 -4.56 -17.67
CA LYS A 58 -3.52 -5.84 -18.33
C LYS A 58 -4.91 -6.35 -17.97
N ILE A 59 -5.31 -6.27 -16.71
CA ILE A 59 -6.65 -6.66 -16.26
C ILE A 59 -7.72 -5.79 -16.91
N LEU A 60 -7.53 -4.47 -16.96
CA LEU A 60 -8.47 -3.54 -17.60
C LEU A 60 -8.63 -3.82 -19.10
N ALA A 61 -7.50 -4.01 -19.81
CA ALA A 61 -7.51 -4.30 -21.24
C ALA A 61 -8.18 -5.65 -21.55
N ARG A 62 -7.87 -6.69 -20.79
CA ARG A 62 -8.50 -8.00 -20.93
C ARG A 62 -10.01 -7.91 -20.72
N ARG A 63 -10.45 -7.21 -19.66
CA ARG A 63 -11.87 -7.08 -19.32
C ARG A 63 -12.65 -6.24 -20.34
N GLN A 64 -12.08 -5.13 -20.82
CA GLN A 64 -12.81 -4.17 -21.65
C GLN A 64 -12.59 -4.35 -23.15
N TRP A 65 -11.42 -4.83 -23.56
CA TRP A 65 -11.06 -5.04 -24.96
C TRP A 65 -11.02 -6.53 -25.36
N GLY A 66 -11.04 -7.46 -24.40
CA GLY A 66 -10.78 -8.87 -24.66
C GLY A 66 -9.34 -9.14 -25.13
N LYS A 67 -8.42 -8.22 -24.90
CA LYS A 67 -7.04 -8.26 -25.44
C LYS A 67 -6.03 -8.49 -24.31
N GLU A 68 -5.11 -9.42 -24.55
CA GLU A 68 -3.93 -9.58 -23.71
C GLU A 68 -2.84 -8.60 -24.19
N LEU A 69 -2.38 -7.72 -23.29
CA LEU A 69 -1.30 -6.81 -23.55
C LEU A 69 0.06 -7.42 -23.16
N THR A 70 1.07 -7.10 -23.93
CA THR A 70 2.46 -7.36 -23.52
C THR A 70 2.86 -6.44 -22.35
N ASP A 71 3.90 -6.80 -21.63
CA ASP A 71 4.44 -5.95 -20.56
C ASP A 71 4.85 -4.57 -21.08
N ASP A 72 5.42 -4.50 -22.28
CA ASP A 72 5.89 -3.24 -22.86
C ASP A 72 4.73 -2.32 -23.25
N GLU A 73 3.65 -2.86 -23.81
CA GLU A 73 2.42 -2.09 -24.06
C GLU A 73 1.83 -1.53 -22.76
N ALA A 74 1.70 -2.37 -21.75
CA ALA A 74 1.19 -1.95 -20.43
C ALA A 74 2.12 -0.92 -19.75
N ARG A 75 3.46 -1.08 -19.85
CA ARG A 75 4.42 -0.10 -19.32
C ARG A 75 4.29 1.27 -20.00
N LYS A 76 4.06 1.30 -21.34
CA LYS A 76 3.82 2.58 -22.04
C LYS A 76 2.58 3.29 -21.51
N MET A 77 1.49 2.57 -21.32
CA MET A 77 0.27 3.13 -20.75
C MET A 77 0.49 3.58 -19.29
N TYR A 78 1.24 2.81 -18.52
CA TYR A 78 1.56 3.17 -17.13
C TYR A 78 2.43 4.44 -17.04
N LYS A 79 3.32 4.69 -18.00
CA LYS A 79 4.07 5.97 -18.08
C LYS A 79 3.14 7.18 -18.19
N THR A 80 2.06 7.08 -18.97
CA THR A 80 1.06 8.14 -19.06
C THR A 80 0.40 8.39 -17.69
N LYS A 81 0.01 7.31 -16.98
CA LYS A 81 -0.55 7.42 -15.63
C LYS A 81 0.43 8.09 -14.67
N THR A 82 1.70 7.71 -14.67
CA THR A 82 2.71 8.31 -13.79
C THR A 82 3.01 9.76 -14.13
N ALA A 83 2.96 10.15 -15.41
CA ALA A 83 3.12 11.54 -15.82
C ALA A 83 1.99 12.42 -15.27
N ILE A 84 0.72 11.98 -15.41
CA ILE A 84 -0.42 12.69 -14.85
C ILE A 84 -0.32 12.75 -13.32
N PHE A 85 0.00 11.66 -12.66
CA PHE A 85 0.20 11.63 -11.21
C PHE A 85 1.26 12.64 -10.75
N SER A 86 2.37 12.73 -11.48
CA SER A 86 3.45 13.69 -11.16
C SER A 86 3.05 15.15 -11.36
N SER A 87 1.99 15.44 -12.11
CA SER A 87 1.44 16.77 -12.27
C SER A 87 0.37 17.13 -11.22
N CYS A 88 -0.09 16.15 -10.44
CA CYS A 88 -1.01 16.41 -9.33
C CYS A 88 -0.32 17.19 -8.20
N PRO A 89 -1.08 17.88 -7.34
CA PRO A 89 -0.53 18.45 -6.11
C PRO A 89 0.20 17.40 -5.27
N LYS A 90 1.25 17.83 -4.54
CA LYS A 90 1.94 16.91 -3.63
C LYS A 90 0.96 16.39 -2.59
N ALA A 91 1.00 15.08 -2.35
CA ALA A 91 0.22 14.48 -1.29
C ALA A 91 0.78 14.89 0.08
N GLU A 92 -0.12 15.22 0.98
CA GLU A 92 0.21 15.49 2.38
C GLU A 92 0.41 14.17 3.15
N ASN A 93 1.04 14.26 4.32
CA ASN A 93 1.11 13.13 5.24
C ASN A 93 -0.30 12.75 5.69
N MET A 94 -0.57 11.45 5.77
CA MET A 94 -1.83 10.99 6.36
C MET A 94 -1.87 11.40 7.84
N PRO A 95 -2.96 12.06 8.31
CA PRO A 95 -3.08 12.45 9.72
C PRO A 95 -2.87 11.26 10.66
N GLY A 96 -2.01 11.41 11.65
CA GLY A 96 -1.65 10.36 12.61
C GLY A 96 -0.51 9.41 12.16
N ALA A 97 -0.11 9.41 10.88
CA ALA A 97 0.92 8.49 10.39
C ALA A 97 2.29 8.73 11.06
N GLU A 98 2.74 9.98 11.11
CA GLU A 98 4.04 10.31 11.73
C GLU A 98 4.04 9.98 13.22
N GLU A 99 2.97 10.32 13.93
CA GLU A 99 2.85 10.05 15.36
C GLU A 99 2.85 8.53 15.64
N ALA A 100 2.11 7.74 14.85
CA ALA A 100 2.11 6.28 14.93
C ALA A 100 3.53 5.73 14.77
N MET A 101 4.26 6.16 13.74
CA MET A 101 5.63 5.72 13.48
C MET A 101 6.59 6.11 14.62
N ARG A 102 6.47 7.31 15.20
CA ARG A 102 7.27 7.74 16.36
C ARG A 102 7.01 6.85 17.59
N LYS A 103 5.75 6.52 17.87
CA LYS A 103 5.37 5.61 18.97
C LYS A 103 5.95 4.21 18.77
N ILE A 104 5.82 3.66 17.55
CA ILE A 104 6.38 2.36 17.17
C ILE A 104 7.90 2.34 17.39
N LYS A 105 8.59 3.37 16.90
CA LYS A 105 10.04 3.48 17.07
C LYS A 105 10.45 3.62 18.53
N LYS A 106 9.71 4.41 19.32
CA LYS A 106 9.93 4.56 20.77
C LYS A 106 9.74 3.23 21.51
N ALA A 107 8.83 2.38 21.05
CA ALA A 107 8.64 1.01 21.58
C ALA A 107 9.74 0.03 21.13
N GLY A 108 10.74 0.47 20.35
CA GLY A 108 11.85 -0.35 19.89
C GLY A 108 11.55 -1.25 18.70
N LEU A 109 10.40 -1.09 18.04
CA LEU A 109 10.03 -1.88 16.87
C LEU A 109 10.66 -1.30 15.59
N LYS A 110 10.96 -2.21 14.64
CA LYS A 110 11.42 -1.82 13.30
C LYS A 110 10.24 -1.35 12.45
N ILE A 111 10.51 -0.42 11.55
CA ILE A 111 9.54 0.08 10.57
C ILE A 111 10.01 -0.26 9.17
N ALA A 112 9.15 -0.87 8.38
CA ALA A 112 9.35 -1.08 6.94
C ALA A 112 8.19 -0.48 6.14
N VAL A 113 8.45 -0.16 4.88
CA VAL A 113 7.42 0.29 3.92
C VAL A 113 7.32 -0.71 2.79
N VAL A 114 6.10 -1.13 2.46
CA VAL A 114 5.81 -2.12 1.42
C VAL A 114 4.76 -1.56 0.47
N THR A 115 5.20 -0.98 -0.64
CA THR A 115 4.33 -0.33 -1.63
C THR A 115 4.36 -1.01 -2.98
N GLY A 116 3.21 -1.05 -3.67
CA GLY A 116 3.13 -1.41 -5.08
C GLY A 116 3.64 -0.34 -6.03
N SER A 117 3.87 0.88 -5.54
CA SER A 117 4.37 1.99 -6.34
C SER A 117 5.81 1.76 -6.78
N GLY A 118 6.08 2.01 -8.08
CA GLY A 118 7.42 2.11 -8.63
C GLY A 118 7.82 3.56 -8.93
N GLN A 119 7.14 4.55 -8.37
CA GLN A 119 7.40 5.96 -8.64
C GLN A 119 8.54 6.48 -7.75
N LYS A 120 9.71 6.71 -8.36
CA LYS A 120 10.90 7.22 -7.64
C LYS A 120 10.65 8.52 -6.88
N THR A 121 9.75 9.38 -7.38
CA THR A 121 9.41 10.65 -6.74
C THR A 121 8.73 10.49 -5.38
N LEU A 122 7.83 9.52 -5.22
CA LEU A 122 7.21 9.22 -3.93
C LEU A 122 8.21 8.61 -2.96
N LEU A 123 9.04 7.69 -3.44
CA LEU A 123 10.07 7.02 -2.63
C LEU A 123 11.11 8.01 -2.13
N SER A 124 11.56 8.95 -2.96
CA SER A 124 12.52 9.99 -2.56
C SER A 124 11.96 10.98 -1.53
N ASN A 125 10.66 11.17 -1.51
CA ASN A 125 10.00 12.10 -0.59
C ASN A 125 9.75 11.49 0.80
N LEU A 126 9.69 10.14 0.94
CA LEU A 126 9.40 9.49 2.22
C LEU A 126 10.35 9.94 3.34
N GLN A 127 11.65 10.03 3.05
CA GLN A 127 12.63 10.45 4.06
C GLN A 127 12.51 11.92 4.44
N SER A 128 12.08 12.78 3.50
CA SER A 128 11.87 14.20 3.80
C SER A 128 10.60 14.45 4.62
N HIS A 129 9.56 13.63 4.40
CA HIS A 129 8.30 13.72 5.15
C HIS A 129 8.37 13.03 6.52
N PHE A 130 9.17 11.97 6.65
CA PHE A 130 9.31 11.16 7.86
C PHE A 130 10.78 11.06 8.29
N PRO A 131 11.45 12.18 8.61
CA PRO A 131 12.90 12.21 8.86
C PRO A 131 13.27 11.30 10.03
N GLY A 132 14.23 10.41 9.76
CA GLY A 132 14.73 9.47 10.76
C GLY A 132 13.76 8.36 11.17
N LEU A 133 12.58 8.24 10.57
CA LEU A 133 11.59 7.20 10.89
C LEU A 133 11.66 6.01 9.93
N ILE A 134 12.03 6.25 8.67
CA ILE A 134 12.09 5.24 7.62
C ILE A 134 13.53 5.09 7.12
N SER A 135 13.97 3.85 6.96
CA SER A 135 15.22 3.52 6.29
C SER A 135 14.93 3.04 4.86
N GLU A 136 15.62 3.58 3.86
CA GLU A 136 15.50 3.14 2.47
C GLU A 136 15.79 1.64 2.31
N GLN A 137 16.70 1.11 3.13
CA GLN A 137 17.04 -0.32 3.14
C GLN A 137 15.87 -1.21 3.59
N LEU A 138 14.89 -0.66 4.33
CA LEU A 138 13.70 -1.37 4.80
C LEU A 138 12.46 -1.06 3.95
N MET A 139 12.67 -0.72 2.67
CA MET A 139 11.59 -0.47 1.72
C MET A 139 11.48 -1.61 0.72
N ILE A 140 10.24 -2.01 0.41
CA ILE A 140 9.88 -2.90 -0.69
C ILE A 140 8.98 -2.11 -1.64
N THR A 141 9.35 -2.10 -2.91
CA THR A 141 8.66 -1.36 -3.97
C THR A 141 8.15 -2.32 -5.05
N GLY A 142 7.36 -1.81 -5.97
CA GLY A 142 6.93 -2.58 -7.14
C GLY A 142 8.08 -3.10 -8.03
N PHE A 143 9.30 -2.55 -7.89
CA PHE A 143 10.49 -3.05 -8.59
C PHE A 143 11.16 -4.23 -7.90
N ASP A 144 10.92 -4.40 -6.61
CA ASP A 144 11.56 -5.45 -5.80
C ASP A 144 10.84 -6.80 -5.92
N VAL A 145 9.64 -6.85 -6.51
CA VAL A 145 8.77 -8.03 -6.54
C VAL A 145 8.45 -8.49 -7.96
N LYS A 146 8.26 -9.79 -8.13
CA LYS A 146 7.73 -10.37 -9.36
C LYS A 146 6.20 -10.28 -9.39
N HIS A 147 5.58 -10.54 -8.25
CA HIS A 147 4.14 -10.51 -8.08
C HIS A 147 3.80 -9.45 -7.03
N GLY A 148 3.02 -8.44 -7.45
CA GLY A 148 2.49 -7.42 -6.53
C GLY A 148 1.29 -7.94 -5.75
N LYS A 149 0.83 -7.15 -4.77
CA LYS A 149 -0.41 -7.43 -4.04
C LYS A 149 -1.55 -7.78 -5.03
N PRO A 150 -2.36 -8.80 -4.80
CA PRO A 150 -2.58 -9.51 -3.52
C PRO A 150 -1.66 -10.71 -3.27
N ASP A 151 -0.61 -10.93 -4.07
CA ASP A 151 0.37 -11.98 -3.78
C ASP A 151 1.08 -11.67 -2.46
N PRO A 152 1.42 -12.67 -1.61
CA PRO A 152 2.14 -12.43 -0.37
C PRO A 152 3.60 -12.00 -0.54
N GLU A 153 4.17 -12.10 -1.75
CA GLU A 153 5.59 -11.82 -2.01
C GLU A 153 6.06 -10.47 -1.45
N PRO A 154 5.32 -9.33 -1.61
CA PRO A 154 5.77 -8.04 -1.10
C PRO A 154 5.99 -8.05 0.41
N TYR A 155 5.05 -8.62 1.17
CA TYR A 155 5.14 -8.67 2.64
C TYR A 155 6.13 -9.72 3.12
N LEU A 156 6.25 -10.86 2.46
CA LEU A 156 7.30 -11.84 2.74
C LEU A 156 8.70 -11.25 2.56
N LYS A 157 8.91 -10.46 1.50
CA LYS A 157 10.18 -9.73 1.32
C LYS A 157 10.38 -8.65 2.37
N GLY A 158 9.31 -7.98 2.81
CA GLY A 158 9.36 -7.05 3.94
C GLY A 158 9.84 -7.73 5.21
N LEU A 159 9.26 -8.89 5.58
CA LEU A 159 9.70 -9.70 6.73
C LEU A 159 11.18 -10.08 6.65
N MET A 160 11.62 -10.52 5.48
CA MET A 160 13.04 -10.86 5.25
C MET A 160 13.95 -9.66 5.47
N LYS A 161 13.60 -8.47 4.96
CA LYS A 161 14.43 -7.26 5.12
C LYS A 161 14.50 -6.80 6.59
N VAL A 162 13.41 -6.89 7.33
CA VAL A 162 13.42 -6.53 8.76
C VAL A 162 13.97 -7.64 9.66
N GLY A 163 14.06 -8.88 9.15
CA GLY A 163 14.63 -10.03 9.87
C GLY A 163 13.71 -10.53 11.00
N VAL A 164 12.40 -10.67 10.72
CA VAL A 164 11.39 -11.17 11.67
C VAL A 164 10.50 -12.25 11.05
N GLN A 165 9.85 -13.05 11.90
CA GLN A 165 8.86 -14.03 11.47
C GLN A 165 7.47 -13.38 11.32
N PRO A 166 6.53 -14.00 10.58
CA PRO A 166 5.18 -13.48 10.41
C PRO A 166 4.44 -13.15 11.72
N ASN A 167 4.60 -13.98 12.74
CA ASN A 167 3.98 -13.80 14.07
C ASN A 167 4.69 -12.73 14.93
N GLU A 168 5.76 -12.12 14.43
CA GLU A 168 6.51 -11.03 15.07
C GLU A 168 6.29 -9.70 14.36
N ALA A 169 5.37 -9.63 13.41
CA ALA A 169 5.11 -8.43 12.62
C ALA A 169 3.64 -8.03 12.63
N ILE A 170 3.40 -6.74 12.42
CA ILE A 170 2.10 -6.14 12.13
C ILE A 170 2.19 -5.54 10.74
N VAL A 171 1.14 -5.69 9.94
CA VAL A 171 0.93 -4.91 8.72
C VAL A 171 -0.15 -3.85 8.96
N VAL A 172 0.06 -2.66 8.44
CA VAL A 172 -0.93 -1.59 8.37
C VAL A 172 -1.26 -1.31 6.91
N GLU A 173 -2.52 -1.48 6.55
CA GLU A 173 -3.03 -1.44 5.17
C GLU A 173 -4.37 -0.70 5.08
N ASN A 174 -4.69 -0.14 3.91
CA ASN A 174 -5.97 0.51 3.63
C ASN A 174 -6.69 -0.06 2.41
N ALA A 175 -6.03 -0.94 1.66
CA ALA A 175 -6.53 -1.47 0.40
C ALA A 175 -6.88 -2.96 0.49
N PRO A 176 -7.98 -3.43 -0.16
CA PRO A 176 -8.38 -4.84 -0.11
C PRO A 176 -7.29 -5.80 -0.56
N LEU A 177 -6.60 -5.49 -1.66
CA LEU A 177 -5.54 -6.34 -2.19
C LEU A 177 -4.31 -6.37 -1.28
N GLY A 178 -4.04 -5.28 -0.58
CA GLY A 178 -2.97 -5.22 0.40
C GLY A 178 -3.28 -6.02 1.65
N VAL A 179 -4.50 -5.92 2.17
CA VAL A 179 -4.98 -6.75 3.28
C VAL A 179 -4.87 -8.24 2.92
N ARG A 180 -5.38 -8.64 1.75
CA ARG A 180 -5.27 -10.02 1.25
C ARG A 180 -3.81 -10.49 1.18
N SER A 181 -2.90 -9.66 0.69
CA SER A 181 -1.47 -9.97 0.59
C SER A 181 -0.84 -10.21 1.97
N ALA A 182 -1.14 -9.35 2.94
CA ALA A 182 -0.63 -9.46 4.30
C ALA A 182 -1.18 -10.71 5.03
N VAL A 183 -2.48 -10.98 4.87
CA VAL A 183 -3.15 -12.16 5.43
C VAL A 183 -2.58 -13.44 4.80
N ALA A 184 -2.35 -13.45 3.48
CA ALA A 184 -1.71 -14.57 2.79
C ALA A 184 -0.26 -14.81 3.26
N ALA A 185 0.45 -13.74 3.67
CA ALA A 185 1.77 -13.82 4.32
C ALA A 185 1.69 -14.24 5.79
N LYS A 186 0.49 -14.49 6.34
CA LYS A 186 0.22 -14.90 7.74
C LYS A 186 0.65 -13.86 8.79
N ILE A 187 0.57 -12.59 8.45
CA ILE A 187 0.94 -11.48 9.33
C ILE A 187 -0.33 -10.90 9.96
N PHE A 188 -0.25 -10.49 11.23
CA PHE A 188 -1.32 -9.76 11.87
C PHE A 188 -1.58 -8.45 11.11
N THR A 189 -2.78 -8.28 10.58
CA THR A 189 -3.12 -7.21 9.67
C THR A 189 -4.14 -6.25 10.28
N ILE A 190 -3.74 -5.00 10.40
CA ILE A 190 -4.60 -3.88 10.78
C ILE A 190 -5.00 -3.16 9.49
N ALA A 191 -6.29 -3.12 9.22
CA ALA A 191 -6.83 -2.28 8.18
C ALA A 191 -7.17 -0.89 8.75
N VAL A 192 -6.80 0.16 8.03
CA VAL A 192 -7.21 1.55 8.30
C VAL A 192 -8.08 2.02 7.14
N ASN A 193 -9.37 2.26 7.39
CA ASN A 193 -10.27 2.68 6.32
C ASN A 193 -10.17 4.18 6.07
N THR A 194 -9.18 4.57 5.27
CA THR A 194 -8.90 5.96 4.89
C THR A 194 -9.53 6.33 3.54
N GLY A 195 -10.24 5.43 2.91
CA GLY A 195 -10.84 5.58 1.59
C GLY A 195 -12.37 5.51 1.59
N PRO A 196 -12.99 5.53 0.41
CA PRO A 196 -14.45 5.52 0.25
C PRO A 196 -15.06 4.11 0.22
N LEU A 197 -14.26 3.05 0.40
CA LEU A 197 -14.76 1.69 0.36
C LEU A 197 -15.50 1.34 1.66
N PRO A 198 -16.57 0.52 1.61
CA PRO A 198 -17.20 0.01 2.82
C PRO A 198 -16.23 -0.80 3.68
N ASP A 199 -16.40 -0.76 4.99
CA ASP A 199 -15.56 -1.48 5.96
C ASP A 199 -15.53 -2.99 5.71
N GLU A 200 -16.65 -3.55 5.29
CA GLU A 200 -16.81 -4.96 4.98
C GLU A 200 -15.83 -5.43 3.90
N VAL A 201 -15.49 -4.57 2.94
CA VAL A 201 -14.54 -4.91 1.87
C VAL A 201 -13.14 -5.23 2.43
N LEU A 202 -12.72 -4.54 3.49
CA LEU A 202 -11.42 -4.79 4.15
C LEU A 202 -11.51 -5.97 5.12
N LEU A 203 -12.64 -6.12 5.81
CA LEU A 203 -12.87 -7.24 6.74
C LEU A 203 -12.97 -8.57 6.00
N ASP A 204 -13.65 -8.61 4.85
CA ASP A 204 -13.80 -9.81 4.02
C ASP A 204 -12.45 -10.31 3.48
N GLU A 205 -11.46 -9.45 3.36
CA GLU A 205 -10.08 -9.85 3.01
C GLU A 205 -9.29 -10.42 4.19
N GLY A 206 -9.88 -10.46 5.39
CA GLY A 206 -9.34 -11.12 6.57
C GLY A 206 -8.53 -10.21 7.50
N ALA A 207 -8.73 -8.90 7.46
CA ALA A 207 -8.13 -7.99 8.43
C ALA A 207 -8.46 -8.42 9.86
N ASN A 208 -7.45 -8.46 10.73
CA ASN A 208 -7.60 -8.85 12.13
C ASN A 208 -8.17 -7.73 13.00
N LEU A 209 -7.92 -6.50 12.60
CA LEU A 209 -8.42 -5.28 13.23
C LEU A 209 -8.73 -4.26 12.14
N LEU A 210 -9.86 -3.58 12.28
CA LEU A 210 -10.23 -2.45 11.44
C LEU A 210 -10.30 -1.18 12.28
N LEU A 211 -9.67 -0.13 11.81
CA LEU A 211 -9.69 1.20 12.42
C LEU A 211 -10.12 2.24 11.38
N PRO A 212 -10.82 3.31 11.79
CA PRO A 212 -11.35 4.30 10.85
C PRO A 212 -10.28 5.23 10.26
N SER A 213 -9.06 5.26 10.83
CA SER A 213 -8.02 6.19 10.39
C SER A 213 -6.64 5.84 10.97
N MET A 214 -5.58 6.43 10.42
CA MET A 214 -4.24 6.39 11.00
C MET A 214 -4.15 7.14 12.34
N GLN A 215 -4.98 8.17 12.54
CA GLN A 215 -5.09 8.85 13.83
C GLN A 215 -5.58 7.87 14.90
N SER A 216 -6.66 7.13 14.60
CA SER A 216 -7.18 6.09 15.50
C SER A 216 -6.15 5.00 15.77
N LEU A 217 -5.35 4.60 14.77
CA LEU A 217 -4.23 3.69 14.98
C LEU A 217 -3.24 4.26 15.98
N SER A 218 -2.79 5.50 15.79
CA SER A 218 -1.83 6.16 16.68
C SER A 218 -2.31 6.20 18.13
N GLU A 219 -3.58 6.49 18.35
CA GLU A 219 -4.20 6.56 19.68
C GLU A 219 -4.31 5.20 20.38
N ASN A 220 -4.37 4.10 19.63
CA ASN A 220 -4.59 2.76 20.17
C ASN A 220 -3.34 1.86 20.14
N LEU A 221 -2.21 2.33 19.62
CA LEU A 221 -0.99 1.52 19.47
C LEU A 221 -0.49 0.88 20.78
N GLU A 222 -0.60 1.59 21.91
CA GLU A 222 -0.13 1.10 23.21
C GLU A 222 -0.88 -0.16 23.70
N LYS A 223 -2.04 -0.46 23.12
CA LYS A 223 -2.82 -1.68 23.40
C LYS A 223 -2.35 -2.90 22.59
N LEU A 224 -1.45 -2.68 21.62
CA LEU A 224 -0.98 -3.70 20.69
C LEU A 224 0.44 -4.22 21.02
N PHE A 225 1.14 -3.56 21.94
CA PHE A 225 2.53 -3.88 22.33
C PHE A 225 2.66 -4.24 23.79
#